data_018757a6147d392387f09058db7484f3
#
_entry.id   018757a6147d392387f09058db7484f3
#
_cell.length_a   1.000
_cell.length_b   1.000
_cell.length_c   1.000
_cell.angle_alpha   90.00
_cell.angle_beta   90.00
_cell.angle_gamma   90.00
#
_symmetry.space_group_name_H-M   'P 1'
#
loop_
_entity.id
_entity.type
_entity.pdbx_description
1 polymer ?
#
loop_
_entity_poly.entity_id
_entity_poly.type
_entity_poly.pdbx_seq_one_letter_code
_entity_poly.pdbx_strand_id
1 'polypeptide(L)'
;MTIYSATLMGTYEEFLKIFKEGDQNEISPSGRSLLFTALCNTKSKERYKIANFLINKGADVKIITEDGMSMFFPLFSYGRQDIVKTTILCKTLLEKGADITVMHKKEKTVSFKMLFNIGTPEIEMLPLYQLIFSQPGLPLLVKDKWGLTVIEFARRSNRPIAVKMMEDYVKKYNLKEDS
;
A
#
# COMPACT_ATOMS: atom_id res chain seq x y z
N MET A 1 -11.06 22.44 -12.33
CA MET A 1 -10.35 21.33 -11.69
C MET A 1 -11.38 20.30 -11.23
N THR A 2 -11.23 19.04 -11.58
CA THR A 2 -12.13 17.97 -11.11
C THR A 2 -11.71 17.49 -9.72
N ILE A 3 -12.62 16.79 -8.99
CA ILE A 3 -12.29 16.25 -7.68
C ILE A 3 -11.09 15.28 -7.77
N TYR A 4 -11.00 14.46 -8.82
CA TYR A 4 -9.88 13.55 -9.05
C TYR A 4 -8.55 14.28 -9.29
N SER A 5 -8.55 15.36 -10.08
CA SER A 5 -7.33 16.14 -10.31
C SER A 5 -6.87 16.89 -9.05
N ALA A 6 -7.80 17.42 -8.26
CA ALA A 6 -7.49 18.04 -6.98
C ALA A 6 -6.91 17.00 -5.98
N THR A 7 -7.48 15.82 -5.95
CA THR A 7 -7.03 14.73 -5.09
C THR A 7 -5.64 14.23 -5.47
N LEU A 8 -5.34 14.10 -6.77
CA LEU A 8 -4.07 13.56 -7.27
C LEU A 8 -2.91 14.55 -7.18
N MET A 9 -3.15 15.83 -7.47
CA MET A 9 -2.09 16.82 -7.68
C MET A 9 -2.27 18.10 -6.84
N GLY A 10 -3.45 18.29 -6.25
CA GLY A 10 -3.80 19.48 -5.47
C GLY A 10 -3.22 19.45 -4.06
N THR A 11 -3.42 20.58 -3.36
CA THR A 11 -3.27 20.68 -1.91
C THR A 11 -4.54 20.21 -1.22
N TYR A 12 -4.45 19.99 0.08
CA TYR A 12 -5.61 19.63 0.89
C TYR A 12 -6.69 20.74 0.87
N GLU A 13 -6.26 22.01 0.89
CA GLU A 13 -7.14 23.16 0.80
C GLU A 13 -7.87 23.25 -0.56
N GLU A 14 -7.17 22.95 -1.66
CA GLU A 14 -7.77 22.89 -3.01
C GLU A 14 -8.77 21.73 -3.12
N PHE A 15 -8.41 20.58 -2.55
CA PHE A 15 -9.30 19.42 -2.47
C PHE A 15 -10.59 19.76 -1.70
N LEU A 16 -10.48 20.37 -0.50
CA LEU A 16 -11.64 20.72 0.33
C LEU A 16 -12.61 21.69 -0.33
N LYS A 17 -12.12 22.61 -1.18
CA LYS A 17 -12.97 23.57 -1.91
C LYS A 17 -13.92 22.90 -2.91
N ILE A 18 -13.57 21.70 -3.37
CA ILE A 18 -14.30 20.98 -4.42
C ILE A 18 -15.08 19.79 -3.84
N PHE A 19 -14.57 19.21 -2.75
CA PHE A 19 -15.17 18.03 -2.12
C PHE A 19 -16.61 18.28 -1.69
N LYS A 20 -17.49 17.34 -2.01
CA LYS A 20 -18.89 17.30 -1.56
C LYS A 20 -19.13 16.00 -0.80
N GLU A 21 -20.06 16.03 0.13
CA GLU A 21 -20.47 14.83 0.86
C GLU A 21 -21.02 13.78 -0.12
N GLY A 22 -20.47 12.57 -0.06
CA GLY A 22 -20.75 11.49 -1.02
C GLY A 22 -19.56 11.19 -1.94
N ASP A 23 -18.71 12.18 -2.26
CA ASP A 23 -17.55 11.99 -3.16
C ASP A 23 -16.56 10.94 -2.65
N GLN A 24 -16.49 10.70 -1.32
CA GLN A 24 -15.60 9.68 -0.74
C GLN A 24 -15.89 8.28 -1.28
N ASN A 25 -17.09 8.03 -1.79
CA ASN A 25 -17.51 6.74 -2.35
C ASN A 25 -17.45 6.69 -3.89
N GLU A 26 -17.06 7.80 -4.54
CA GLU A 26 -16.96 7.81 -5.99
C GLU A 26 -15.86 6.88 -6.51
N ILE A 27 -16.18 6.21 -7.61
CA ILE A 27 -15.27 5.35 -8.36
C ILE A 27 -15.08 5.96 -9.75
N SER A 28 -13.84 6.17 -10.14
CA SER A 28 -13.49 6.65 -11.47
C SER A 28 -13.83 5.62 -12.56
N PRO A 29 -13.93 6.01 -13.83
CA PRO A 29 -14.11 5.06 -14.94
C PRO A 29 -13.04 3.98 -15.04
N SER A 30 -11.86 4.21 -14.43
CA SER A 30 -10.77 3.21 -14.32
C SER A 30 -10.86 2.30 -13.09
N GLY A 31 -12.00 2.27 -12.38
CA GLY A 31 -12.21 1.43 -11.20
C GLY A 31 -11.46 1.89 -9.94
N ARG A 32 -10.91 3.10 -9.92
CA ARG A 32 -10.16 3.65 -8.78
C ARG A 32 -11.03 4.54 -7.93
N SER A 33 -11.04 4.30 -6.63
CA SER A 33 -11.71 5.18 -5.67
C SER A 33 -10.95 6.50 -5.49
N LEU A 34 -11.65 7.49 -4.93
CA LEU A 34 -11.02 8.76 -4.59
C LEU A 34 -9.90 8.56 -3.55
N LEU A 35 -10.07 7.64 -2.60
CA LEU A 35 -9.04 7.26 -1.63
C LEU A 35 -7.79 6.66 -2.33
N PHE A 36 -7.99 5.74 -3.29
CA PHE A 36 -6.89 5.21 -4.09
C PHE A 36 -6.11 6.34 -4.78
N THR A 37 -6.83 7.29 -5.37
CA THR A 37 -6.25 8.46 -6.03
C THR A 37 -5.49 9.36 -5.06
N ALA A 38 -6.01 9.57 -3.83
CA ALA A 38 -5.32 10.33 -2.79
C ALA A 38 -3.98 9.70 -2.39
N LEU A 39 -3.92 8.37 -2.32
CA LEU A 39 -2.68 7.63 -2.03
C LEU A 39 -1.65 7.73 -3.17
N CYS A 40 -2.07 8.04 -4.39
CA CYS A 40 -1.18 8.34 -5.52
C CYS A 40 -0.63 9.78 -5.52
N ASN A 41 -1.11 10.68 -4.64
CA ASN A 41 -0.66 12.08 -4.62
C ASN A 41 0.85 12.15 -4.29
N THR A 42 1.63 12.76 -5.18
CA THR A 42 3.10 12.86 -5.04
C THR A 42 3.55 13.86 -3.99
N LYS A 43 2.69 14.80 -3.60
CA LYS A 43 2.93 15.73 -2.50
C LYS A 43 2.70 15.01 -1.17
N SER A 44 3.76 14.48 -0.57
CA SER A 44 3.68 13.59 0.61
C SER A 44 2.78 14.13 1.74
N LYS A 45 2.90 15.41 2.09
CA LYS A 45 2.05 16.01 3.16
C LYS A 45 0.57 15.97 2.80
N GLU A 46 0.24 16.29 1.56
CA GLU A 46 -1.14 16.37 1.07
C GLU A 46 -1.78 14.99 0.94
N ARG A 47 -1.00 14.02 0.48
CA ARG A 47 -1.41 12.62 0.39
C ARG A 47 -1.98 12.11 1.71
N TYR A 48 -1.24 12.26 2.81
CA TYR A 48 -1.70 11.78 4.11
C TYR A 48 -2.90 12.55 4.65
N LYS A 49 -2.96 13.87 4.42
CA LYS A 49 -4.10 14.70 4.86
C LYS A 49 -5.37 14.29 4.13
N ILE A 50 -5.33 14.20 2.80
CA ILE A 50 -6.48 13.85 1.96
C ILE A 50 -6.93 12.42 2.24
N ALA A 51 -5.99 11.45 2.32
CA ALA A 51 -6.33 10.07 2.61
C ALA A 51 -7.01 9.93 3.99
N ASN A 52 -6.45 10.52 5.04
CA ASN A 52 -7.06 10.49 6.36
C ASN A 52 -8.45 11.15 6.40
N PHE A 53 -8.62 12.27 5.70
CA PHE A 53 -9.92 12.93 5.59
C PHE A 53 -10.95 11.99 4.94
N LEU A 54 -10.62 11.37 3.81
CA LEU A 54 -11.51 10.45 3.10
C LEU A 54 -11.85 9.22 3.95
N ILE A 55 -10.87 8.65 4.65
CA ILE A 55 -11.08 7.52 5.55
C ILE A 55 -12.02 7.91 6.71
N ASN A 56 -11.86 9.12 7.28
CA ASN A 56 -12.73 9.62 8.34
C ASN A 56 -14.15 9.92 7.84
N LYS A 57 -14.31 10.24 6.55
CA LYS A 57 -15.59 10.38 5.86
C LYS A 57 -16.23 9.04 5.46
N GLY A 58 -15.60 7.93 5.80
CA GLY A 58 -16.14 6.59 5.55
C GLY A 58 -15.83 6.03 4.16
N ALA A 59 -14.78 6.51 3.49
CA ALA A 59 -14.32 5.90 2.24
C ALA A 59 -14.07 4.40 2.42
N ASP A 60 -14.54 3.58 1.48
CA ASP A 60 -14.33 2.13 1.50
C ASP A 60 -12.86 1.80 1.22
N VAL A 61 -12.18 1.24 2.22
CA VAL A 61 -10.77 0.83 2.14
C VAL A 61 -10.57 -0.55 1.51
N LYS A 62 -11.66 -1.32 1.31
CA LYS A 62 -11.61 -2.71 0.83
C LYS A 62 -11.66 -2.81 -0.70
N ILE A 63 -11.84 -1.70 -1.39
CA ILE A 63 -11.91 -1.66 -2.85
C ILE A 63 -10.61 -2.20 -3.44
N ILE A 64 -10.74 -3.15 -4.37
CA ILE A 64 -9.68 -3.72 -5.17
C ILE A 64 -9.94 -3.31 -6.61
N THR A 65 -8.95 -2.75 -7.29
CA THR A 65 -9.06 -2.37 -8.70
C THR A 65 -9.16 -3.60 -9.60
N GLU A 66 -9.58 -3.41 -10.86
CA GLU A 66 -9.66 -4.49 -11.85
C GLU A 66 -8.31 -5.22 -12.05
N ASP A 67 -7.20 -4.49 -11.92
CA ASP A 67 -5.83 -5.04 -11.99
C ASP A 67 -5.41 -5.82 -10.73
N GLY A 68 -6.26 -5.87 -9.70
CA GLY A 68 -5.95 -6.52 -8.43
C GLY A 68 -5.08 -5.66 -7.51
N MET A 69 -5.23 -4.33 -7.52
CA MET A 69 -4.51 -3.45 -6.58
C MET A 69 -5.41 -3.06 -5.41
N SER A 70 -4.97 -3.37 -4.19
CA SER A 70 -5.55 -2.83 -2.96
C SER A 70 -4.98 -1.45 -2.63
N MET A 71 -5.48 -0.80 -1.56
CA MET A 71 -5.00 0.51 -1.10
C MET A 71 -3.50 0.53 -0.74
N PHE A 72 -2.90 -0.63 -0.45
CA PHE A 72 -1.48 -0.73 -0.13
C PHE A 72 -0.56 -0.54 -1.33
N PHE A 73 -1.02 -0.82 -2.57
CA PHE A 73 -0.21 -0.57 -3.77
C PHE A 73 0.14 0.92 -3.92
N PRO A 74 -0.82 1.85 -4.00
CA PRO A 74 -0.49 3.26 -4.08
C PRO A 74 0.18 3.79 -2.81
N LEU A 75 -0.17 3.29 -1.62
CA LEU A 75 0.47 3.71 -0.38
C LEU A 75 1.98 3.49 -0.39
N PHE A 76 2.44 2.35 -0.90
CA PHE A 76 3.86 1.97 -0.89
C PHE A 76 4.64 2.37 -2.15
N SER A 77 3.96 2.71 -3.26
CA SER A 77 4.60 2.93 -4.56
C SER A 77 4.85 4.39 -4.89
N TYR A 78 4.01 5.30 -4.41
CA TYR A 78 3.99 6.68 -4.89
C TYR A 78 4.62 7.68 -3.92
N GLY A 79 5.40 8.61 -4.51
CA GLY A 79 5.97 9.77 -3.82
C GLY A 79 7.03 9.41 -2.78
N ARG A 80 7.61 10.46 -2.16
CA ARG A 80 8.54 10.29 -1.05
C ARG A 80 7.81 9.76 0.18
N GLN A 81 8.31 8.67 0.74
CA GLN A 81 7.73 8.04 1.91
C GLN A 81 8.12 8.77 3.20
N ASP A 82 7.12 9.13 3.99
CA ASP A 82 7.26 9.44 5.41
C ASP A 82 6.88 8.15 6.17
N ILE A 83 7.89 7.41 6.62
CA ILE A 83 7.67 6.06 7.16
C ILE A 83 6.76 6.06 8.39
N VAL A 84 6.86 7.07 9.23
CA VAL A 84 5.99 7.18 10.41
C VAL A 84 4.52 7.31 9.97
N LYS A 85 4.23 8.26 9.07
CA LYS A 85 2.86 8.45 8.56
C LYS A 85 2.39 7.27 7.72
N THR A 86 3.28 6.67 6.92
CA THR A 86 2.96 5.46 6.16
C THR A 86 2.59 4.31 7.09
N THR A 87 3.32 4.11 8.19
CA THR A 87 3.02 3.07 9.19
C THR A 87 1.68 3.30 9.86
N ILE A 88 1.38 4.54 10.28
CA ILE A 88 0.10 4.91 10.88
C ILE A 88 -1.05 4.64 9.89
N LEU A 89 -0.91 5.09 8.65
CA LEU A 89 -1.95 4.92 7.63
C LEU A 89 -2.12 3.45 7.24
N CYS A 90 -1.03 2.69 7.12
CA CYS A 90 -1.05 1.24 6.91
C CYS A 90 -1.84 0.54 8.03
N LYS A 91 -1.58 0.87 9.30
CA LYS A 91 -2.31 0.34 10.44
C LYS A 91 -3.80 0.67 10.36
N THR A 92 -4.15 1.93 10.07
CA THR A 92 -5.55 2.35 9.91
C THR A 92 -6.28 1.58 8.81
N LEU A 93 -5.63 1.36 7.66
CA LEU A 93 -6.19 0.60 6.55
C LEU A 93 -6.45 -0.87 6.96
N LEU A 94 -5.48 -1.50 7.64
CA LEU A 94 -5.61 -2.88 8.15
C LEU A 94 -6.75 -3.01 9.16
N GLU A 95 -6.84 -2.11 10.15
CA GLU A 95 -7.88 -2.09 11.16
C GLU A 95 -9.29 -1.91 10.56
N LYS A 96 -9.38 -1.21 9.43
CA LYS A 96 -10.64 -1.04 8.69
C LYS A 96 -10.91 -2.16 7.67
N GLY A 97 -10.04 -3.16 7.60
CA GLY A 97 -10.25 -4.39 6.82
C GLY A 97 -9.75 -4.32 5.38
N ALA A 98 -8.84 -3.42 5.05
CA ALA A 98 -8.12 -3.49 3.79
C ALA A 98 -7.21 -4.73 3.76
N ASP A 99 -7.18 -5.43 2.63
CA ASP A 99 -6.43 -6.69 2.48
C ASP A 99 -5.03 -6.42 1.90
N ILE A 100 -3.99 -6.71 2.70
CA ILE A 100 -2.59 -6.57 2.32
C ILE A 100 -2.06 -7.78 1.55
N THR A 101 -2.78 -8.90 1.58
CA THR A 101 -2.39 -10.15 0.90
C THR A 101 -2.72 -10.12 -0.59
N VAL A 102 -3.53 -9.15 -1.03
CA VAL A 102 -3.94 -9.00 -2.43
C VAL A 102 -2.74 -8.85 -3.34
N MET A 103 -2.76 -9.62 -4.42
CA MET A 103 -1.71 -9.63 -5.43
C MET A 103 -2.19 -8.96 -6.72
N HIS A 104 -1.32 -8.16 -7.32
CA HIS A 104 -1.54 -7.62 -8.66
C HIS A 104 -1.70 -8.75 -9.67
N LYS A 105 -2.83 -8.81 -10.39
CA LYS A 105 -3.21 -9.96 -11.24
C LYS A 105 -2.17 -10.29 -12.31
N LYS A 106 -1.69 -9.27 -13.03
CA LYS A 106 -0.74 -9.44 -14.14
C LYS A 106 0.69 -9.67 -13.65
N GLU A 107 1.10 -8.90 -12.64
CA GLU A 107 2.48 -8.95 -12.14
C GLU A 107 2.70 -10.09 -11.13
N LYS A 108 1.62 -10.66 -10.58
CA LYS A 108 1.64 -11.66 -9.49
C LYS A 108 2.52 -11.21 -8.33
N THR A 109 2.43 -9.93 -7.96
CA THR A 109 3.26 -9.33 -6.91
C THR A 109 2.41 -8.72 -5.81
N VAL A 110 2.95 -8.69 -4.60
CA VAL A 110 2.35 -8.05 -3.43
C VAL A 110 2.76 -6.59 -3.32
N SER A 111 1.90 -5.78 -2.70
CA SER A 111 2.12 -4.33 -2.57
C SER A 111 3.39 -3.96 -1.81
N PHE A 112 3.69 -4.66 -0.70
CA PHE A 112 4.84 -4.33 0.16
C PHE A 112 6.20 -4.64 -0.47
N LYS A 113 6.27 -5.38 -1.59
CA LYS A 113 7.49 -5.51 -2.40
C LYS A 113 8.06 -4.15 -2.81
N MET A 114 7.20 -3.15 -3.02
CA MET A 114 7.61 -1.80 -3.40
C MET A 114 8.49 -1.11 -2.36
N LEU A 115 8.32 -1.46 -1.08
CA LEU A 115 9.10 -0.91 0.03
C LEU A 115 10.60 -1.26 -0.03
N PHE A 116 10.97 -2.32 -0.74
CA PHE A 116 12.37 -2.75 -0.81
C PHE A 116 13.21 -1.89 -1.76
N ASN A 117 12.58 -1.11 -2.63
CA ASN A 117 13.25 -0.21 -3.58
C ASN A 117 13.33 1.26 -3.10
N ILE A 118 12.77 1.58 -1.94
CA ILE A 118 12.86 2.96 -1.43
C ILE A 118 14.21 3.22 -0.77
N GLY A 119 14.71 4.46 -0.91
CA GLY A 119 16.03 4.86 -0.41
C GLY A 119 16.12 5.06 1.11
N THR A 120 15.08 4.72 1.88
CA THR A 120 15.07 4.84 3.34
C THR A 120 15.95 3.75 3.96
N PRO A 121 16.79 4.07 4.96
CA PRO A 121 17.55 3.09 5.72
C PRO A 121 16.63 2.01 6.31
N GLU A 122 17.06 0.75 6.19
CA GLU A 122 16.18 -0.38 6.55
C GLU A 122 15.77 -0.39 8.03
N ILE A 123 16.64 0.10 8.90
CA ILE A 123 16.35 0.20 10.34
C ILE A 123 15.15 1.12 10.63
N GLU A 124 14.97 2.18 9.83
CA GLU A 124 13.83 3.10 9.96
C GLU A 124 12.53 2.46 9.47
N MET A 125 12.63 1.43 8.63
CA MET A 125 11.49 0.65 8.11
C MET A 125 10.94 -0.36 9.11
N LEU A 126 11.68 -0.67 10.18
CA LEU A 126 11.37 -1.75 11.10
C LEU A 126 9.93 -1.70 11.66
N PRO A 127 9.38 -0.56 12.11
CA PRO A 127 7.99 -0.52 12.60
C PRO A 127 6.96 -0.91 11.53
N LEU A 128 7.20 -0.51 10.27
CA LEU A 128 6.31 -0.85 9.15
C LEU A 128 6.44 -2.34 8.79
N TYR A 129 7.66 -2.89 8.77
CA TYR A 129 7.88 -4.32 8.55
C TYR A 129 7.23 -5.18 9.64
N GLN A 130 7.37 -4.79 10.91
CA GLN A 130 6.72 -5.49 12.03
C GLN A 130 5.20 -5.51 11.86
N LEU A 131 4.60 -4.39 11.46
CA LEU A 131 3.17 -4.29 11.22
C LEU A 131 2.74 -5.21 10.05
N ILE A 132 3.47 -5.20 8.94
CA ILE A 132 3.14 -6.00 7.75
C ILE A 132 3.31 -7.50 8.06
N PHE A 133 4.46 -7.90 8.59
CA PHE A 133 4.77 -9.31 8.84
C PHE A 133 4.08 -9.88 10.10
N SER A 134 3.30 -9.07 10.81
CA SER A 134 2.35 -9.57 11.82
C SER A 134 1.03 -10.05 11.20
N GLN A 135 0.72 -9.68 9.95
CA GLN A 135 -0.53 -10.04 9.30
C GLN A 135 -0.50 -11.50 8.83
N PRO A 136 -1.60 -12.26 8.97
CA PRO A 136 -1.66 -13.65 8.50
C PRO A 136 -1.80 -13.71 6.98
N GLY A 137 -1.48 -14.88 6.39
CA GLY A 137 -1.80 -15.19 4.99
C GLY A 137 -0.93 -14.50 3.95
N LEU A 138 0.22 -13.94 4.31
CA LEU A 138 1.11 -13.28 3.35
C LEU A 138 1.64 -14.28 2.31
N PRO A 139 1.52 -14.01 0.99
CA PRO A 139 1.94 -14.91 -0.07
C PRO A 139 3.45 -14.78 -0.35
N LEU A 140 4.29 -15.08 0.65
CA LEU A 140 5.74 -14.84 0.60
C LEU A 140 6.50 -15.75 -0.37
N LEU A 141 5.95 -16.92 -0.68
CA LEU A 141 6.59 -17.94 -1.54
C LEU A 141 6.02 -17.95 -2.97
N VAL A 142 5.00 -17.14 -3.25
CA VAL A 142 4.46 -17.02 -4.61
C VAL A 142 5.44 -16.29 -5.50
N LYS A 143 5.73 -16.85 -6.67
CA LYS A 143 6.61 -16.25 -7.66
C LYS A 143 5.86 -15.22 -8.50
N ASP A 144 6.46 -14.06 -8.68
CA ASP A 144 5.96 -13.02 -9.57
C ASP A 144 6.15 -13.42 -11.05
N LYS A 145 5.76 -12.54 -11.97
CA LYS A 145 5.89 -12.79 -13.41
C LYS A 145 7.33 -12.96 -13.90
N TRP A 146 8.32 -12.59 -13.10
CA TRP A 146 9.75 -12.78 -13.38
C TRP A 146 10.35 -14.00 -12.69
N GLY A 147 9.52 -14.82 -12.04
CA GLY A 147 9.93 -16.02 -11.35
C GLY A 147 10.57 -15.79 -9.98
N LEU A 148 10.40 -14.61 -9.37
CA LEU A 148 10.98 -14.27 -8.09
C LEU A 148 9.92 -14.24 -7.00
N THR A 149 10.22 -14.85 -5.86
CA THR A 149 9.47 -14.62 -4.63
C THR A 149 9.77 -13.21 -4.08
N VAL A 150 8.91 -12.71 -3.22
CA VAL A 150 9.14 -11.41 -2.55
C VAL A 150 10.39 -11.45 -1.65
N ILE A 151 10.73 -12.62 -1.10
CA ILE A 151 11.94 -12.83 -0.28
C ILE A 151 13.19 -12.71 -1.14
N GLU A 152 13.22 -13.37 -2.31
CA GLU A 152 14.34 -13.29 -3.25
C GLU A 152 14.53 -11.85 -3.76
N PHE A 153 13.43 -11.14 -4.02
CA PHE A 153 13.47 -9.75 -4.41
C PHE A 153 14.07 -8.85 -3.30
N ALA A 154 13.64 -9.02 -2.04
CA ALA A 154 14.20 -8.29 -0.90
C ALA A 154 15.71 -8.56 -0.73
N ARG A 155 16.15 -9.82 -0.96
CA ARG A 155 17.56 -10.22 -0.90
C ARG A 155 18.39 -9.50 -1.98
N ARG A 156 17.87 -9.43 -3.22
CA ARG A 156 18.49 -8.68 -4.33
C ARG A 156 18.52 -7.16 -4.09
N SER A 157 17.54 -6.65 -3.36
CA SER A 157 17.45 -5.23 -2.98
C SER A 157 18.27 -4.88 -1.73
N ASN A 158 19.09 -5.79 -1.22
CA ASN A 158 19.90 -5.63 -0.01
C ASN A 158 19.08 -5.19 1.21
N ARG A 159 18.03 -5.96 1.52
CA ARG A 159 17.12 -5.75 2.66
C ARG A 159 17.20 -6.92 3.66
N PRO A 160 18.34 -7.09 4.36
CA PRO A 160 18.58 -8.26 5.23
C PRO A 160 17.61 -8.36 6.41
N ILE A 161 17.13 -7.23 6.97
CA ILE A 161 16.14 -7.25 8.07
C ILE A 161 14.82 -7.81 7.58
N ALA A 162 14.31 -7.30 6.43
CA ALA A 162 13.07 -7.80 5.84
C ALA A 162 13.18 -9.28 5.45
N VAL A 163 14.31 -9.69 4.85
CA VAL A 163 14.56 -11.10 4.51
C VAL A 163 14.45 -11.97 5.75
N LYS A 164 15.16 -11.62 6.83
CA LYS A 164 15.12 -12.37 8.09
C LYS A 164 13.71 -12.50 8.64
N MET A 165 12.96 -11.38 8.66
CA MET A 165 11.59 -11.38 9.17
C MET A 165 10.65 -12.25 8.32
N MET A 166 10.79 -12.23 6.98
CA MET A 166 10.00 -13.08 6.09
C MET A 166 10.37 -14.56 6.21
N GLU A 167 11.66 -14.90 6.37
CA GLU A 167 12.10 -16.28 6.62
C GLU A 167 11.58 -16.82 7.96
N ASP A 168 11.57 -15.99 9.00
CA ASP A 168 10.98 -16.35 10.30
C ASP A 168 9.45 -16.52 10.20
N TYR A 169 8.78 -15.68 9.38
CA TYR A 169 7.36 -15.84 9.06
C TYR A 169 7.07 -17.18 8.35
N VAL A 170 7.84 -17.53 7.32
CA VAL A 170 7.72 -18.81 6.59
C VAL A 170 7.82 -19.99 7.56
N LYS A 171 8.80 -19.98 8.47
CA LYS A 171 8.98 -21.01 9.50
C LYS A 171 7.79 -21.05 10.46
N LYS A 172 7.37 -19.89 10.98
CA LYS A 172 6.26 -19.78 11.94
C LYS A 172 4.97 -20.37 11.41
N TYR A 173 4.65 -20.09 10.14
CA TYR A 173 3.39 -20.53 9.50
C TYR A 173 3.56 -21.82 8.67
N ASN A 174 4.74 -22.43 8.69
CA ASN A 174 5.06 -23.66 7.94
C ASN A 174 4.65 -23.56 6.45
N LEU A 175 4.94 -22.40 5.84
CA LEU A 175 4.60 -22.18 4.43
C LEU A 175 5.48 -23.09 3.54
N LYS A 176 4.86 -23.62 2.47
CA LYS A 176 5.55 -24.42 1.47
C LYS A 176 5.41 -23.77 0.10
N GLU A 177 6.40 -23.91 -0.75
CA GLU A 177 6.26 -23.54 -2.16
C GLU A 177 5.19 -24.41 -2.79
N ASP A 178 4.28 -23.79 -3.54
CA ASP A 178 3.35 -24.53 -4.37
C ASP A 178 4.15 -25.27 -5.46
N SER A 179 4.02 -26.60 -5.49
CA SER A 179 4.70 -27.50 -6.42
C SER A 179 4.13 -27.38 -7.83
#